data_f8d6b4def0551d685e98343131ab0c81
#
_entry.id   f8d6b4def0551d685e98343131ab0c81
#
_cell.length_a   1.000
_cell.length_b   1.000
_cell.length_c   1.000
_cell.angle_alpha   90.00
_cell.angle_beta   90.00
_cell.angle_gamma   90.00
#
_symmetry.space_group_name_H-M   'P 1'
#
loop_
_entity.id
_entity.type
_entity.pdbx_description
1 polymer ?
#
loop_
_entity_poly.entity_id
_entity_poly.type
_entity_poly.pdbx_seq_one_letter_code
_entity_poly.pdbx_strand_id
1 'polypeptide(L)'
;MPVQISVTEIVNSPASDVFNAAISFDARKLVQKHGPLPGIVKVDGHDAPWSAIGDVRHHTLSDNSSVREELVTFTPHDTFAYRLTEFTGPFAPLVKGARADWHFTQLGSAKTKIDWTYSFTPRSMAAEGILWFIVKLFWPGYLKAALARVKDEAESSEN
;
A
#
# COMPACT_ATOMS: atom_id res chain seq x y z
N MET A 1 -9.23 4.54 -18.55
CA MET A 1 -9.69 3.52 -17.58
C MET A 1 -8.62 3.30 -16.52
N PRO A 2 -8.96 3.24 -15.22
CA PRO A 2 -7.97 2.92 -14.19
C PRO A 2 -7.45 1.48 -14.36
N VAL A 3 -6.19 1.29 -14.01
CA VAL A 3 -5.58 -0.05 -13.94
C VAL A 3 -5.60 -0.48 -12.48
N GLN A 4 -6.27 -1.58 -12.17
CA GLN A 4 -6.47 -2.03 -10.79
C GLN A 4 -5.85 -3.39 -10.54
N ILE A 5 -5.37 -3.59 -9.31
CA ILE A 5 -4.90 -4.86 -8.81
C ILE A 5 -5.30 -5.00 -7.34
N SER A 6 -5.78 -6.16 -6.94
CA SER A 6 -6.12 -6.47 -5.55
C SER A 6 -5.37 -7.71 -5.10
N VAL A 7 -4.95 -7.69 -3.84
CA VAL A 7 -4.40 -8.86 -3.15
C VAL A 7 -5.13 -9.04 -1.83
N THR A 8 -5.19 -10.29 -1.37
CA THR A 8 -5.89 -10.66 -0.14
C THR A 8 -4.97 -11.49 0.75
N GLU A 9 -5.05 -11.26 2.06
CA GLU A 9 -4.34 -12.07 3.06
C GLU A 9 -5.28 -12.38 4.23
N ILE A 10 -5.14 -13.58 4.78
CA ILE A 10 -5.85 -13.98 6.00
C ILE A 10 -4.85 -13.93 7.16
N VAL A 11 -5.22 -13.21 8.20
CA VAL A 11 -4.39 -13.01 9.39
C VAL A 11 -5.10 -13.60 10.62
N ASN A 12 -4.40 -14.40 11.40
CA ASN A 12 -4.95 -15.03 12.59
C ASN A 12 -4.84 -14.08 13.80
N SER A 13 -5.60 -13.00 13.74
CA SER A 13 -5.68 -11.97 14.78
C SER A 13 -6.96 -11.16 14.58
N PRO A 14 -7.49 -10.52 15.65
CA PRO A 14 -8.67 -9.65 15.53
C PRO A 14 -8.40 -8.44 14.62
N ALA A 15 -9.45 -7.91 14.00
CA ALA A 15 -9.35 -6.78 13.07
C ALA A 15 -8.70 -5.55 13.69
N SER A 16 -8.95 -5.27 14.96
CA SER A 16 -8.32 -4.15 15.68
C SER A 16 -6.79 -4.26 15.71
N ASP A 17 -6.28 -5.46 16.00
CA ASP A 17 -4.83 -5.71 16.08
C ASP A 17 -4.18 -5.66 14.69
N VAL A 18 -4.85 -6.26 13.69
CA VAL A 18 -4.36 -6.26 12.31
C VAL A 18 -4.34 -4.86 11.73
N PHE A 19 -5.40 -4.08 11.95
CA PHE A 19 -5.48 -2.69 11.51
C PHE A 19 -4.37 -1.85 12.15
N ASN A 20 -4.20 -1.96 13.47
CA ASN A 20 -3.17 -1.22 14.17
C ASN A 20 -1.76 -1.61 13.71
N ALA A 21 -1.51 -2.88 13.44
CA ALA A 21 -0.24 -3.33 12.88
C ALA A 21 0.02 -2.69 11.50
N ALA A 22 -1.00 -2.66 10.65
CA ALA A 22 -0.88 -2.11 9.29
C ALA A 22 -0.57 -0.61 9.30
N ILE A 23 -1.31 0.20 10.09
CA ILE A 23 -1.13 1.65 10.11
C ILE A 23 0.15 2.08 10.83
N SER A 24 0.69 1.24 11.69
CA SER A 24 1.89 1.51 12.49
C SER A 24 3.17 0.97 11.86
N PHE A 25 3.05 0.18 10.80
CA PHE A 25 4.21 -0.46 10.17
C PHE A 25 5.14 0.60 9.57
N ASP A 26 6.43 0.47 9.83
CA ASP A 26 7.44 1.33 9.18
C ASP A 26 7.38 1.08 7.67
N ALA A 27 7.06 2.11 6.90
CA ALA A 27 6.91 2.01 5.46
C ALA A 27 8.17 1.45 4.77
N ARG A 28 9.36 1.75 5.30
CA ARG A 28 10.64 1.27 4.77
C ARG A 28 10.80 -0.24 4.95
N LYS A 29 10.20 -0.80 5.99
CA LYS A 29 10.20 -2.24 6.25
C LYS A 29 9.05 -2.94 5.54
N LEU A 30 7.94 -2.25 5.36
CA LEU A 30 6.74 -2.78 4.70
C LEU A 30 6.96 -2.94 3.21
N VAL A 31 7.42 -1.88 2.54
CA VAL A 31 7.56 -1.83 1.09
C VAL A 31 9.04 -1.96 0.72
N GLN A 32 9.47 -3.19 0.56
CA GLN A 32 10.86 -3.51 0.20
C GLN A 32 10.96 -3.81 -1.30
N LYS A 33 12.16 -3.64 -1.85
CA LYS A 33 12.44 -3.98 -3.24
C LYS A 33 11.97 -5.41 -3.55
N HIS A 34 11.26 -5.57 -4.68
CA HIS A 34 10.73 -6.85 -5.13
C HIS A 34 10.79 -6.92 -6.65
N GLY A 35 11.64 -7.79 -7.20
CA GLY A 35 11.88 -7.84 -8.64
C GLY A 35 12.36 -6.48 -9.16
N PRO A 36 11.72 -5.94 -10.23
CA PRO A 36 12.08 -4.62 -10.76
C PRO A 36 11.49 -3.46 -9.97
N LEU A 37 10.61 -3.72 -8.99
CA LEU A 37 9.95 -2.66 -8.23
C LEU A 37 10.81 -2.20 -7.05
N PRO A 38 10.98 -0.87 -6.86
CA PRO A 38 11.82 -0.34 -5.79
C PRO A 38 11.16 -0.41 -4.43
N GLY A 39 11.98 -0.43 -3.37
CA GLY A 39 11.49 -0.31 -2.00
C GLY A 39 11.53 1.14 -1.51
N ILE A 40 10.84 1.41 -0.42
CA ILE A 40 10.88 2.71 0.26
C ILE A 40 12.13 2.76 1.14
N VAL A 41 12.96 3.80 0.96
CA VAL A 41 14.21 3.97 1.73
C VAL A 41 14.17 5.17 2.67
N LYS A 42 13.26 6.13 2.42
CA LYS A 42 13.14 7.34 3.24
C LYS A 42 11.68 7.80 3.27
N VAL A 43 11.23 8.26 4.43
CA VAL A 43 9.91 8.85 4.63
C VAL A 43 10.08 10.23 5.25
N ASP A 44 9.55 11.26 4.60
CA ASP A 44 9.48 12.62 5.11
C ASP A 44 8.01 13.00 5.38
N GLY A 45 7.78 13.93 6.28
CA GLY A 45 6.44 14.38 6.65
C GLY A 45 5.91 13.65 7.86
N HIS A 46 4.69 13.12 7.77
CA HIS A 46 4.04 12.41 8.86
C HIS A 46 4.70 11.04 9.08
N ASP A 47 5.50 10.92 10.13
CA ASP A 47 6.32 9.75 10.40
C ASP A 47 5.79 8.90 11.60
N ALA A 48 4.58 9.16 12.01
CA ALA A 48 3.82 8.42 13.01
C ALA A 48 2.80 7.49 12.32
N PRO A 49 2.11 6.60 13.04
CA PRO A 49 1.00 5.85 12.46
C PRO A 49 -0.03 6.76 11.82
N TRP A 50 -0.66 6.31 10.74
CA TRP A 50 -1.79 7.03 10.15
C TRP A 50 -2.83 7.32 11.23
N SER A 51 -3.31 8.56 11.31
CA SER A 51 -4.21 8.96 12.41
C SER A 51 -5.37 9.85 11.96
N ALA A 52 -5.17 10.68 10.92
CA ALA A 52 -6.19 11.62 10.49
C ALA A 52 -6.14 11.82 8.98
N ILE A 53 -7.33 11.98 8.39
CA ILE A 53 -7.45 12.37 6.98
C ILE A 53 -6.68 13.66 6.78
N GLY A 54 -5.84 13.69 5.73
CA GLY A 54 -4.97 14.81 5.44
C GLY A 54 -3.51 14.60 5.88
N ASP A 55 -3.20 13.55 6.63
CA ASP A 55 -1.81 13.18 6.93
C ASP A 55 -1.07 12.92 5.62
N VAL A 56 0.12 13.51 5.48
CA VAL A 56 0.92 13.44 4.23
C VAL A 56 2.30 12.89 4.51
N ARG A 57 2.72 11.97 3.66
CA ARG A 57 4.08 11.43 3.62
C ARG A 57 4.70 11.63 2.25
N HIS A 58 6.01 11.82 2.22
CA HIS A 58 6.80 11.82 0.99
C HIS A 58 7.76 10.64 1.07
N HIS A 59 7.60 9.68 0.18
CA HIS A 59 8.45 8.50 0.11
C HIS A 59 9.54 8.70 -0.93
N THR A 60 10.79 8.40 -0.56
CA THR A 60 11.90 8.25 -1.48
C THR A 60 12.15 6.76 -1.67
N LEU A 61 12.28 6.32 -2.92
CA LEU A 61 12.42 4.92 -3.28
C LEU A 61 13.88 4.57 -3.59
N SER A 62 14.19 3.29 -3.61
CA SER A 62 15.57 2.80 -3.80
C SER A 62 16.18 3.12 -5.16
N ASP A 63 15.37 3.49 -6.15
CA ASP A 63 15.82 3.96 -7.47
C ASP A 63 15.94 5.49 -7.56
N ASN A 64 15.88 6.19 -6.42
CA ASN A 64 15.87 7.65 -6.27
C ASN A 64 14.59 8.32 -6.78
N SER A 65 13.57 7.57 -7.16
CA SER A 65 12.26 8.13 -7.45
C SER A 65 11.53 8.47 -6.15
N SER A 66 10.45 9.22 -6.26
CA SER A 66 9.67 9.65 -5.11
C SER A 66 8.18 9.71 -5.42
N VAL A 67 7.37 9.74 -4.37
CA VAL A 67 5.92 9.83 -4.48
C VAL A 67 5.35 10.49 -3.22
N ARG A 68 4.31 11.31 -3.40
CA ARG A 68 3.55 11.90 -2.30
C ARG A 68 2.36 11.01 -1.97
N GLU A 69 2.15 10.75 -0.69
CA GLU A 69 1.07 9.90 -0.18
C GLU A 69 0.24 10.69 0.82
N GLU A 70 -1.08 10.76 0.61
CA GLU A 70 -2.01 11.48 1.48
C GLU A 70 -3.13 10.56 1.93
N LEU A 71 -3.37 10.48 3.23
CA LEU A 71 -4.46 9.71 3.80
C LEU A 71 -5.80 10.39 3.46
N VAL A 72 -6.69 9.67 2.79
CA VAL A 72 -7.97 10.21 2.31
C VAL A 72 -9.20 9.52 2.91
N THR A 73 -9.04 8.33 3.46
CA THR A 73 -10.09 7.60 4.17
C THR A 73 -9.49 6.96 5.41
N PHE A 74 -10.20 7.05 6.53
CA PHE A 74 -9.73 6.45 7.77
C PHE A 74 -10.93 6.11 8.67
N THR A 75 -11.28 4.83 8.74
CA THR A 75 -12.30 4.31 9.65
C THR A 75 -11.65 3.20 10.47
N PRO A 76 -11.38 3.45 11.78
CA PRO A 76 -10.65 2.50 12.61
C PRO A 76 -11.20 1.09 12.55
N HIS A 77 -10.28 0.12 12.40
CA HIS A 77 -10.51 -1.32 12.35
C HIS A 77 -11.30 -1.82 11.13
N ASP A 78 -11.66 -0.92 10.20
CA ASP A 78 -12.46 -1.24 9.02
C ASP A 78 -11.71 -0.94 7.72
N THR A 79 -11.31 0.32 7.51
CA THR A 79 -10.67 0.71 6.26
C THR A 79 -9.76 1.93 6.42
N PHE A 80 -8.73 1.99 5.59
CA PHE A 80 -8.03 3.24 5.32
C PHE A 80 -7.61 3.25 3.85
N ALA A 81 -7.45 4.46 3.32
CA ALA A 81 -7.04 4.65 1.93
C ALA A 81 -6.16 5.88 1.81
N TYR A 82 -5.21 5.83 0.89
CA TYR A 82 -4.35 6.97 0.60
C TYR A 82 -4.25 7.18 -0.90
N ARG A 83 -4.05 8.45 -1.27
CA ARG A 83 -3.84 8.88 -2.64
C ARG A 83 -2.34 9.09 -2.87
N LEU A 84 -1.84 8.57 -3.99
CA LEU A 84 -0.46 8.73 -4.40
C LEU A 84 -0.41 9.69 -5.59
N THR A 85 0.41 10.74 -5.47
CA THR A 85 0.58 11.78 -6.49
C THR A 85 2.05 12.18 -6.56
N GLU A 86 2.37 13.08 -7.50
CA GLU A 86 3.71 13.64 -7.64
C GLU A 86 4.79 12.56 -7.82
N PHE A 87 4.47 11.56 -8.65
CA PHE A 87 5.45 10.52 -9.01
C PHE A 87 6.62 11.13 -9.77
N THR A 88 7.83 10.71 -9.41
CA THR A 88 9.03 11.02 -10.18
C THR A 88 9.68 9.73 -10.67
N GLY A 89 10.68 9.84 -11.55
CA GLY A 89 11.40 8.69 -12.08
C GLY A 89 10.66 7.97 -13.20
N PRO A 90 11.01 6.69 -13.46
CA PRO A 90 10.50 5.95 -14.63
C PRO A 90 8.99 5.76 -14.68
N PHE A 91 8.33 5.78 -13.53
CA PHE A 91 6.89 5.57 -13.44
C PHE A 91 6.08 6.85 -13.73
N ALA A 92 6.70 8.01 -13.56
CA ALA A 92 6.03 9.32 -13.72
C ALA A 92 5.37 9.53 -15.09
N PRO A 93 5.99 9.13 -16.22
CA PRO A 93 5.34 9.29 -17.52
C PRO A 93 4.10 8.43 -17.73
N LEU A 94 3.92 7.40 -16.90
CA LEU A 94 2.84 6.42 -17.06
C LEU A 94 1.59 6.77 -16.24
N VAL A 95 1.76 7.39 -15.06
CA VAL A 95 0.65 7.60 -14.14
C VAL A 95 0.43 9.06 -13.78
N LYS A 96 -0.84 9.48 -13.74
CA LYS A 96 -1.25 10.77 -13.19
C LYS A 96 -1.34 10.70 -11.67
N GLY A 97 -1.74 9.57 -11.15
CA GLY A 97 -1.92 9.32 -9.75
C GLY A 97 -2.41 7.90 -9.50
N ALA A 98 -2.50 7.54 -8.24
CA ALA A 98 -3.01 6.25 -7.82
C ALA A 98 -3.77 6.39 -6.50
N ARG A 99 -4.56 5.38 -6.19
CA ARG A 99 -5.23 5.25 -4.89
C ARG A 99 -5.00 3.83 -4.39
N ALA A 100 -4.74 3.70 -3.12
CA ALA A 100 -4.61 2.40 -2.47
C ALA A 100 -5.66 2.32 -1.35
N ASP A 101 -6.46 1.26 -1.38
CA ASP A 101 -7.51 1.00 -0.40
C ASP A 101 -7.19 -0.26 0.38
N TRP A 102 -7.26 -0.17 1.71
CA TRP A 102 -7.13 -1.31 2.61
C TRP A 102 -8.47 -1.56 3.30
N HIS A 103 -9.00 -2.77 3.18
CA HIS A 103 -10.21 -3.20 3.86
C HIS A 103 -9.91 -4.37 4.79
N PHE A 104 -10.46 -4.29 6.01
CA PHE A 104 -10.28 -5.30 7.06
C PHE A 104 -11.65 -5.89 7.38
N THR A 105 -11.80 -7.20 7.17
CA THR A 105 -13.05 -7.91 7.43
C THR A 105 -12.83 -8.94 8.53
N GLN A 106 -13.52 -8.77 9.67
CA GLN A 106 -13.48 -9.74 10.76
C GLN A 106 -14.19 -11.02 10.32
N LEU A 107 -13.47 -12.16 10.33
CA LEU A 107 -14.01 -13.46 9.92
C LEU A 107 -14.37 -14.37 11.11
N GLY A 108 -14.11 -13.92 12.32
CA GLY A 108 -14.32 -14.66 13.56
C GLY A 108 -13.65 -13.90 14.68
N SER A 109 -13.62 -14.43 15.87
CA SER A 109 -13.05 -13.72 17.03
C SER A 109 -11.55 -13.42 16.91
N ALA A 110 -10.81 -14.26 16.16
CA ALA A 110 -9.36 -14.16 16.05
C ALA A 110 -8.87 -14.34 14.61
N LYS A 111 -9.64 -13.88 13.64
CA LYS A 111 -9.27 -14.01 12.22
C LYS A 111 -9.80 -12.83 11.43
N THR A 112 -8.95 -12.26 10.60
CA THR A 112 -9.25 -11.08 9.77
C THR A 112 -8.78 -11.30 8.35
N LYS A 113 -9.60 -10.86 7.39
CA LYS A 113 -9.22 -10.81 5.98
C LYS A 113 -8.80 -9.38 5.65
N ILE A 114 -7.63 -9.21 5.03
CA ILE A 114 -7.19 -7.94 4.47
C ILE A 114 -7.39 -8.00 2.95
N ASP A 115 -8.06 -7.00 2.40
CA ASP A 115 -8.11 -6.76 0.95
C ASP A 115 -7.38 -5.44 0.68
N TRP A 116 -6.36 -5.48 -0.16
CA TRP A 116 -5.56 -4.30 -0.53
C TRP A 116 -5.65 -4.09 -2.04
N THR A 117 -6.22 -2.97 -2.44
CA THR A 117 -6.48 -2.64 -3.85
C THR A 117 -5.74 -1.39 -4.26
N TYR A 118 -4.98 -1.47 -5.34
CA TYR A 118 -4.37 -0.32 -6.01
C TYR A 118 -5.13 0.00 -7.29
N SER A 119 -5.39 1.31 -7.49
CA SER A 119 -6.04 1.82 -8.72
C SER A 119 -5.13 2.91 -9.29
N PHE A 120 -4.60 2.68 -10.47
CA PHE A 120 -3.69 3.63 -11.15
C PHE A 120 -4.43 4.36 -12.26
N THR A 121 -4.27 5.69 -12.33
CA THR A 121 -4.81 6.50 -13.41
C THR A 121 -3.72 6.73 -14.45
N PRO A 122 -3.83 6.15 -15.66
CA PRO A 122 -2.80 6.32 -16.69
C PRO A 122 -2.84 7.73 -17.29
N ARG A 123 -1.68 8.20 -17.78
CA ARG A 123 -1.57 9.52 -18.43
C ARG A 123 -2.10 9.52 -19.85
N SER A 124 -2.14 8.37 -20.51
CA SER A 124 -2.56 8.26 -21.91
C SER A 124 -2.98 6.83 -22.20
N MET A 125 -3.58 6.56 -23.37
CA MET A 125 -3.93 5.22 -23.80
C MET A 125 -2.68 4.34 -23.98
N ALA A 126 -1.58 4.91 -24.50
CA ALA A 126 -0.33 4.17 -24.64
C ALA A 126 0.25 3.82 -23.26
N ALA A 127 0.21 4.76 -22.33
CA ALA A 127 0.65 4.52 -20.95
C ALA A 127 -0.22 3.47 -20.26
N GLU A 128 -1.53 3.44 -20.55
CA GLU A 128 -2.44 2.44 -19.96
C GLU A 128 -2.00 1.01 -20.28
N GLY A 129 -1.66 0.73 -21.54
CA GLY A 129 -1.20 -0.59 -21.95
C GLY A 129 0.08 -1.03 -21.25
N ILE A 130 1.06 -0.13 -21.18
CA ILE A 130 2.33 -0.39 -20.50
C ILE A 130 2.08 -0.60 -19.00
N LEU A 131 1.30 0.28 -18.40
CA LEU A 131 0.97 0.25 -16.98
C LEU A 131 0.22 -1.03 -16.60
N TRP A 132 -0.75 -1.43 -17.44
CA TRP A 132 -1.50 -2.67 -17.25
C TRP A 132 -0.55 -3.86 -17.16
N PHE A 133 0.41 -3.95 -18.09
CA PHE A 133 1.37 -5.04 -18.15
C PHE A 133 2.26 -5.08 -16.89
N ILE A 134 2.80 -3.93 -16.50
CA ILE A 134 3.66 -3.81 -15.32
C ILE A 134 2.90 -4.17 -14.04
N VAL A 135 1.70 -3.61 -13.88
CA VAL A 135 0.89 -3.82 -12.67
C VAL A 135 0.45 -5.27 -12.56
N LYS A 136 -0.06 -5.86 -13.64
CA LYS A 136 -0.54 -7.25 -13.59
C LYS A 136 0.58 -8.26 -13.39
N LEU A 137 1.78 -7.97 -13.88
CA LEU A 137 2.91 -8.89 -13.79
C LEU A 137 3.68 -8.77 -12.47
N PHE A 138 3.93 -7.56 -11.99
CA PHE A 138 4.85 -7.33 -10.87
C PHE A 138 4.18 -6.93 -9.55
N TRP A 139 3.05 -6.23 -9.59
CA TRP A 139 2.40 -5.72 -8.37
C TRP A 139 1.89 -6.80 -7.43
N PRO A 140 1.29 -7.91 -7.90
CA PRO A 140 0.78 -8.94 -6.98
C PRO A 140 1.83 -9.47 -6.01
N GLY A 141 3.02 -9.82 -6.50
CA GLY A 141 4.11 -10.31 -5.65
C GLY A 141 4.60 -9.25 -4.66
N TYR A 142 4.69 -8.02 -5.12
CA TYR A 142 5.09 -6.85 -4.34
C TYR A 142 4.14 -6.62 -3.15
N LEU A 143 2.84 -6.59 -3.42
CA LEU A 143 1.82 -6.38 -2.40
C LEU A 143 1.67 -7.60 -1.48
N LYS A 144 1.73 -8.81 -2.01
CA LYS A 144 1.66 -10.03 -1.21
C LYS A 144 2.82 -10.14 -0.22
N ALA A 145 4.02 -9.76 -0.64
CA ALA A 145 5.19 -9.75 0.24
C ALA A 145 5.00 -8.75 1.38
N ALA A 146 4.45 -7.57 1.10
CA ALA A 146 4.14 -6.57 2.11
C ALA A 146 3.06 -7.05 3.08
N LEU A 147 1.98 -7.65 2.58
CA LEU A 147 0.91 -8.21 3.43
C LEU A 147 1.42 -9.34 4.32
N ALA A 148 2.34 -10.16 3.83
CA ALA A 148 2.95 -11.21 4.65
C ALA A 148 3.70 -10.62 5.84
N ARG A 149 4.33 -9.45 5.69
CA ARG A 149 5.01 -8.74 6.77
C ARG A 149 4.02 -8.21 7.81
N VAL A 150 2.88 -7.67 7.38
CA VAL A 150 1.80 -7.24 8.28
C VAL A 150 1.24 -8.43 9.05
N LYS A 151 1.02 -9.55 8.37
CA LYS A 151 0.54 -10.79 8.97
C LYS A 151 1.50 -11.27 10.07
N ASP A 152 2.79 -11.35 9.76
CA ASP A 152 3.80 -11.79 10.72
C ASP A 152 3.84 -10.88 11.94
N GLU A 153 3.78 -9.56 11.74
CA GLU A 153 3.77 -8.57 12.83
C GLU A 153 2.53 -8.73 13.72
N ALA A 154 1.35 -8.83 13.11
CA ALA A 154 0.10 -8.95 13.85
C ALA A 154 0.01 -10.27 14.62
N GLU A 155 0.45 -11.37 14.01
CA GLU A 155 0.39 -12.70 14.65
C GLU A 155 1.45 -12.88 15.73
N SER A 156 2.62 -12.26 15.59
CA SER A 156 3.69 -12.36 16.59
C SER A 156 3.40 -11.53 17.84
N SER A 157 2.63 -10.46 17.76
CA SER A 157 2.29 -9.63 18.92
C SER A 157 1.27 -10.31 19.86
N GLU A 158 0.68 -11.43 19.45
CA GLU A 158 -0.28 -12.21 20.26
C GLU A 158 0.37 -13.33 21.08
N ASN A 159 1.67 -13.55 20.91
CA ASN A 159 2.41 -14.60 21.63
C ASN A 159 3.13 -14.06 22.85
#